data_5aa50f755734ba50dadb0558a481f801
#
_entry.id   5aa50f755734ba50dadb0558a481f801
#
_cell.length_a   1.000
_cell.length_b   1.000
_cell.length_c   1.000
_cell.angle_alpha   90.00
_cell.angle_beta   90.00
_cell.angle_gamma   90.00
#
_symmetry.space_group_name_H-M   'P 1'
#
loop_
_entity.id
_entity.type
_entity.pdbx_description
1 polymer ?
#
loop_
_entity_poly.entity_id
_entity_poly.type
_entity_poly.pdbx_seq_one_letter_code
_entity_poly.pdbx_strand_id
1 'polypeptide(L)'
;SAASDVYKRQGQISQVLGVQEMTAHHTVLSTWLHGWLFRLGRALGSDNLGVFLYIVLQFLVCAWVFGQVTAFAARLGCSRGVQYAVTAFFALDPIWGAFIQTQVKDTLYTGLFVLFVLKTADLLLFPQEWQGSRPRLTAYAVLGVLCCLLRKNGIYAVVPMLLASAFTVSEKRLRRPVLAVLLAVCIGSFGFDTFTEKVLDIPAGSVG
;
A
#
# COMPACT_ATOMS: atom_id res chain seq x y z
N SER A 1 7.08 20.93 1.37
CA SER A 1 6.40 22.11 0.80
C SER A 1 5.82 21.74 -0.56
N ALA A 2 4.72 22.38 -0.96
CA ALA A 2 4.02 22.08 -2.23
C ALA A 2 4.95 22.10 -3.46
N ALA A 3 5.94 22.99 -3.48
CA ALA A 3 6.94 23.07 -4.56
C ALA A 3 7.80 21.80 -4.66
N SER A 4 8.20 21.20 -3.54
CA SER A 4 8.96 19.93 -3.51
C SER A 4 8.13 18.76 -4.07
N ASP A 5 6.83 18.75 -3.81
CA ASP A 5 5.95 17.68 -4.27
C ASP A 5 5.63 17.80 -5.76
N VAL A 6 5.52 19.03 -6.27
CA VAL A 6 5.39 19.29 -7.73
C VAL A 6 6.66 18.84 -8.47
N TYR A 7 7.84 19.14 -7.94
CA TYR A 7 9.12 18.73 -8.52
C TYR A 7 9.26 17.20 -8.58
N LYS A 8 8.88 16.50 -7.50
CA LYS A 8 8.91 15.03 -7.47
C LYS A 8 7.97 14.39 -8.49
N ARG A 9 6.80 15.00 -8.73
CA ARG A 9 5.83 14.53 -9.75
C ARG A 9 6.37 14.71 -11.15
N GLN A 10 6.96 15.87 -11.44
CA GLN A 10 7.58 16.12 -12.73
C GLN A 10 8.71 15.12 -13.01
N GLY A 11 9.52 14.78 -11.99
CA GLY A 11 10.54 13.75 -12.11
C GLY A 11 9.98 12.36 -12.46
N GLN A 12 8.89 11.93 -11.81
CA GLN A 12 8.25 10.64 -12.12
C GLN A 12 7.66 10.60 -13.53
N ILE A 13 6.99 11.67 -13.96
CA ILE A 13 6.41 11.75 -15.30
C ILE A 13 7.53 11.79 -16.35
N SER A 14 8.62 12.52 -16.09
CA SER A 14 9.79 12.60 -16.99
C SER A 14 10.49 11.24 -17.15
N GLN A 15 10.59 10.45 -16.08
CA GLN A 15 11.12 9.08 -16.13
C GLN A 15 10.22 8.14 -16.95
N VAL A 16 8.90 8.25 -16.81
CA VAL A 16 7.94 7.44 -17.58
C VAL A 16 7.95 7.83 -19.07
N LEU A 17 8.17 9.09 -19.38
CA LEU A 17 8.25 9.61 -20.76
C LEU A 17 9.62 9.35 -21.40
N GLY A 18 10.60 8.79 -20.68
CA GLY A 18 11.94 8.54 -21.19
C GLY A 18 12.80 9.80 -21.32
N VAL A 19 12.36 10.91 -20.72
CA VAL A 19 13.12 12.20 -20.70
C VAL A 19 14.22 12.19 -19.64
N GLN A 20 14.05 11.39 -18.58
CA GLN A 20 15.05 11.13 -17.54
C GLN A 20 15.25 9.64 -17.36
N GLU A 21 16.48 9.22 -17.04
CA GLU A 21 16.78 7.84 -16.72
C GLU A 21 15.96 7.34 -15.52
N MET A 22 15.41 6.14 -15.62
CA MET A 22 14.73 5.50 -14.50
C MET A 22 15.75 5.24 -13.38
N THR A 23 15.55 5.87 -12.24
CA THR A 23 16.36 5.62 -11.05
C THR A 23 15.50 5.00 -9.96
N ALA A 24 16.02 4.03 -9.22
CA ALA A 24 15.34 3.41 -8.08
C ALA A 24 15.19 4.34 -6.86
N HIS A 25 15.40 5.65 -7.02
CA HIS A 25 15.10 6.66 -5.99
C HIS A 25 13.61 6.71 -5.65
N HIS A 26 12.73 6.48 -6.65
CA HIS A 26 11.32 6.23 -6.44
C HIS A 26 11.04 4.72 -6.52
N THR A 27 10.11 4.21 -5.70
CA THR A 27 9.74 2.79 -5.78
C THR A 27 9.22 2.48 -7.18
N VAL A 28 9.85 1.50 -7.83
CA VAL A 28 9.60 1.13 -9.24
C VAL A 28 8.12 0.83 -9.46
N LEU A 29 7.46 0.14 -8.51
CA LEU A 29 6.04 -0.18 -8.59
C LEU A 29 5.16 1.07 -8.67
N SER A 30 5.41 2.10 -7.84
CA SER A 30 4.60 3.33 -7.89
C SER A 30 4.82 4.09 -9.19
N THR A 31 6.05 4.11 -9.71
CA THR A 31 6.40 4.74 -10.97
C THR A 31 5.72 4.03 -12.15
N TRP A 32 5.69 2.70 -12.15
CA TRP A 32 5.00 1.92 -13.17
C TRP A 32 3.49 2.12 -13.14
N LEU A 33 2.88 2.13 -11.95
CA LEU A 33 1.44 2.37 -11.82
C LEU A 33 1.05 3.75 -12.36
N HIS A 34 1.81 4.80 -12.00
CA HIS A 34 1.64 6.15 -12.53
C HIS A 34 1.81 6.17 -14.05
N GLY A 35 2.89 5.56 -14.53
CA GLY A 35 3.21 5.54 -15.94
C GLY A 35 2.18 4.81 -16.79
N TRP A 36 1.65 3.72 -16.29
CA TRP A 36 0.62 2.96 -16.99
C TRP A 36 -0.68 3.77 -17.11
N LEU A 37 -1.15 4.37 -16.01
CA LEU A 37 -2.35 5.19 -15.99
C LEU A 37 -2.19 6.47 -16.83
N PHE A 38 -0.98 7.07 -16.81
CA PHE A 38 -0.68 8.23 -17.63
C PHE A 38 -0.72 7.89 -19.13
N ARG A 39 -0.10 6.76 -19.54
CA ARG A 39 -0.16 6.27 -20.94
C ARG A 39 -1.58 5.95 -21.37
N LEU A 40 -2.39 5.36 -20.49
CA LEU A 40 -3.80 5.09 -20.75
C LEU A 40 -4.58 6.39 -20.97
N GLY A 41 -4.41 7.40 -20.12
CA GLY A 41 -5.06 8.70 -20.28
C GLY A 41 -4.65 9.39 -21.59
N ARG A 42 -3.37 9.32 -21.95
CA ARG A 42 -2.86 9.85 -23.22
C ARG A 42 -3.44 9.13 -24.43
N ALA A 43 -3.57 7.81 -24.38
CA ALA A 43 -4.22 7.02 -25.43
C ALA A 43 -5.72 7.37 -25.59
N LEU A 44 -6.37 7.84 -24.52
CA LEU A 44 -7.74 8.33 -24.51
C LEU A 44 -7.87 9.82 -24.89
N GLY A 45 -6.76 10.47 -25.26
CA GLY A 45 -6.74 11.82 -25.86
C GLY A 45 -6.38 12.95 -24.89
N SER A 46 -6.01 12.68 -23.64
CA SER A 46 -5.63 13.74 -22.70
C SER A 46 -4.64 13.29 -21.62
N ASP A 47 -3.54 14.04 -21.47
CA ASP A 47 -2.56 13.83 -20.39
C ASP A 47 -3.20 14.07 -19.01
N ASN A 48 -4.13 15.04 -18.90
CA ASN A 48 -4.87 15.31 -17.66
C ASN A 48 -5.77 14.14 -17.26
N LEU A 49 -6.27 13.36 -18.21
CA LEU A 49 -7.09 12.18 -17.93
C LEU A 49 -6.27 11.11 -17.22
N GLY A 50 -4.99 10.92 -17.57
CA GLY A 50 -4.12 9.98 -16.88
C GLY A 50 -3.90 10.35 -15.41
N VAL A 51 -3.70 11.63 -15.13
CA VAL A 51 -3.63 12.20 -13.78
C VAL A 51 -4.92 11.96 -13.01
N PHE A 52 -6.04 12.25 -13.62
CA PHE A 52 -7.37 12.06 -13.05
C PHE A 52 -7.64 10.59 -12.69
N LEU A 53 -7.31 9.66 -13.60
CA LEU A 53 -7.49 8.21 -13.36
C LEU A 53 -6.70 7.73 -12.14
N TYR A 54 -5.49 8.25 -11.94
CA TYR A 54 -4.70 7.91 -10.75
C TYR A 54 -5.35 8.44 -9.46
N ILE A 55 -5.86 9.67 -9.47
CA ILE A 55 -6.59 10.25 -8.33
C ILE A 55 -7.84 9.43 -8.00
N VAL A 56 -8.60 9.04 -9.04
CA VAL A 56 -9.79 8.17 -8.88
C VAL A 56 -9.40 6.83 -8.26
N LEU A 57 -8.32 6.20 -8.72
CA LEU A 57 -7.82 4.95 -8.15
C LEU A 57 -7.48 5.12 -6.65
N GLN A 58 -6.73 6.16 -6.30
CA GLN A 58 -6.40 6.46 -4.89
C GLN A 58 -7.66 6.67 -4.05
N PHE A 59 -8.61 7.45 -4.57
CA PHE A 59 -9.87 7.69 -3.89
C PHE A 59 -10.66 6.41 -3.62
N LEU A 60 -10.81 5.56 -4.63
CA LEU A 60 -11.54 4.30 -4.50
C LEU A 60 -10.88 3.35 -3.51
N VAL A 61 -9.54 3.23 -3.55
CA VAL A 61 -8.80 2.40 -2.60
C VAL A 61 -8.94 2.93 -1.18
N CYS A 62 -8.76 4.24 -0.96
CA CYS A 62 -8.88 4.84 0.37
C CYS A 62 -10.32 4.71 0.90
N ALA A 63 -11.32 5.01 0.09
CA ALA A 63 -12.73 4.91 0.48
C ALA A 63 -13.10 3.46 0.88
N TRP A 64 -12.63 2.49 0.09
CA TRP A 64 -12.82 1.07 0.41
C TRP A 64 -12.13 0.68 1.72
N VAL A 65 -10.88 1.11 1.94
CA VAL A 65 -10.13 0.83 3.17
C VAL A 65 -10.81 1.45 4.38
N PHE A 66 -11.26 2.70 4.29
CA PHE A 66 -11.97 3.38 5.39
C PHE A 66 -13.30 2.68 5.70
N GLY A 67 -14.00 2.18 4.67
CA GLY A 67 -15.14 1.29 4.85
C GLY A 67 -14.79 0.01 5.63
N GLN A 68 -13.60 -0.59 5.38
CA GLN A 68 -13.12 -1.74 6.15
C GLN A 68 -12.83 -1.38 7.62
N VAL A 69 -12.35 -0.17 7.93
CA VAL A 69 -12.18 0.29 9.32
C VAL A 69 -13.52 0.31 10.05
N THR A 70 -14.55 0.89 9.41
CA THR A 70 -15.90 0.93 9.97
C THR A 70 -16.49 -0.47 10.14
N ALA A 71 -16.34 -1.33 9.14
CA ALA A 71 -16.79 -2.72 9.22
C ALA A 71 -16.08 -3.50 10.33
N PHE A 72 -14.80 -3.25 10.54
CA PHE A 72 -14.04 -3.86 11.62
C PHE A 72 -14.51 -3.37 12.99
N ALA A 73 -14.80 -2.07 13.16
CA ALA A 73 -15.40 -1.53 14.37
C ALA A 73 -16.77 -2.18 14.67
N ALA A 74 -17.60 -2.40 13.65
CA ALA A 74 -18.85 -3.13 13.79
C ALA A 74 -18.63 -4.59 14.26
N ARG A 75 -17.61 -5.25 13.70
CA ARG A 75 -17.24 -6.61 14.06
C ARG A 75 -16.75 -6.74 15.51
N LEU A 76 -16.10 -5.69 16.03
CA LEU A 76 -15.70 -5.60 17.45
C LEU A 76 -16.88 -5.35 18.40
N GLY A 77 -18.11 -5.23 17.89
CA GLY A 77 -19.31 -4.95 18.68
C GLY A 77 -19.47 -3.49 19.08
N CYS A 78 -18.75 -2.57 18.43
CA CYS A 78 -18.90 -1.14 18.68
C CYS A 78 -20.32 -0.66 18.36
N SER A 79 -20.84 0.26 19.16
CA SER A 79 -22.16 0.86 18.95
C SER A 79 -22.27 1.55 17.58
N ARG A 80 -23.48 1.66 17.05
CA ARG A 80 -23.72 2.37 15.77
C ARG A 80 -23.23 3.83 15.80
N GLY A 81 -23.30 4.48 16.97
CA GLY A 81 -22.76 5.84 17.14
C GLY A 81 -21.27 5.91 16.88
N VAL A 82 -20.48 4.93 17.38
CA VAL A 82 -19.03 4.85 17.11
C VAL A 82 -18.77 4.57 15.63
N GLN A 83 -19.53 3.67 14.99
CA GLN A 83 -19.40 3.38 13.57
C GLN A 83 -19.66 4.63 12.71
N TYR A 84 -20.72 5.41 13.03
CA TYR A 84 -21.01 6.66 12.34
C TYR A 84 -19.92 7.71 12.59
N ALA A 85 -19.41 7.82 13.82
CA ALA A 85 -18.33 8.75 14.14
C ALA A 85 -17.05 8.44 13.36
N VAL A 86 -16.66 7.17 13.27
CA VAL A 86 -15.50 6.71 12.47
C VAL A 86 -15.71 7.03 10.99
N THR A 87 -16.89 6.72 10.44
CA THR A 87 -17.20 7.02 9.05
C THR A 87 -17.18 8.53 8.77
N ALA A 88 -17.80 9.32 9.66
CA ALA A 88 -17.81 10.78 9.54
C ALA A 88 -16.42 11.38 9.64
N PHE A 89 -15.56 10.86 10.51
CA PHE A 89 -14.16 11.29 10.61
C PHE A 89 -13.44 11.14 9.25
N PHE A 90 -13.48 9.96 8.64
CA PHE A 90 -12.82 9.75 7.35
C PHE A 90 -13.49 10.50 6.18
N ALA A 91 -14.79 10.71 6.23
CA ALA A 91 -15.53 11.40 5.17
C ALA A 91 -15.42 12.93 5.23
N LEU A 92 -15.33 13.50 6.43
CA LEU A 92 -15.41 14.95 6.65
C LEU A 92 -14.03 15.58 6.92
N ASP A 93 -13.01 14.80 7.30
CA ASP A 93 -11.69 15.35 7.55
C ASP A 93 -11.05 15.79 6.22
N PRO A 94 -10.81 17.11 6.03
CA PRO A 94 -10.26 17.66 4.80
C PRO A 94 -8.84 17.19 4.50
N ILE A 95 -8.12 16.68 5.50
CA ILE A 95 -6.76 16.16 5.34
C ILE A 95 -6.77 14.99 4.36
N TRP A 96 -7.72 14.07 4.47
CA TRP A 96 -7.82 12.93 3.55
C TRP A 96 -8.12 13.38 2.13
N GLY A 97 -9.03 14.33 1.95
CA GLY A 97 -9.33 14.91 0.64
C GLY A 97 -8.10 15.58 0.01
N ALA A 98 -7.34 16.34 0.79
CA ALA A 98 -6.12 16.98 0.34
C ALA A 98 -5.04 15.96 -0.06
N PHE A 99 -4.82 14.90 0.74
CA PHE A 99 -3.85 13.84 0.41
C PHE A 99 -4.27 13.02 -0.81
N ILE A 100 -5.55 12.72 -0.98
CA ILE A 100 -6.04 11.95 -2.13
C ILE A 100 -5.88 12.72 -3.44
N GLN A 101 -6.06 14.04 -3.44
CA GLN A 101 -5.85 14.88 -4.62
C GLN A 101 -4.38 15.06 -4.98
N THR A 102 -3.49 14.91 -4.00
CA THR A 102 -2.06 14.93 -4.26
C THR A 102 -1.64 13.56 -4.80
N GLN A 103 -1.07 13.50 -5.98
CA GLN A 103 -0.55 12.26 -6.59
C GLN A 103 0.71 11.76 -5.88
N VAL A 104 0.66 11.61 -4.56
CA VAL A 104 1.78 11.14 -3.77
C VAL A 104 1.62 9.64 -3.55
N LYS A 105 2.67 8.88 -3.87
CA LYS A 105 2.76 7.43 -3.61
C LYS A 105 2.41 7.05 -2.16
N ASP A 106 2.63 7.99 -1.23
CA ASP A 106 2.42 7.79 0.20
C ASP A 106 0.92 7.64 0.54
N THR A 107 0.00 8.23 -0.23
CA THR A 107 -1.45 8.09 -0.02
C THR A 107 -1.91 6.65 -0.23
N LEU A 108 -1.52 6.06 -1.37
CA LEU A 108 -1.86 4.66 -1.68
C LEU A 108 -1.20 3.70 -0.67
N TYR A 109 0.07 3.95 -0.33
CA TYR A 109 0.77 3.19 0.71
C TYR A 109 0.02 3.26 2.04
N THR A 110 -0.39 4.46 2.48
CA THR A 110 -1.09 4.64 3.77
C THR A 110 -2.41 3.87 3.79
N GLY A 111 -3.20 3.92 2.71
CA GLY A 111 -4.43 3.13 2.60
C GLY A 111 -4.15 1.62 2.75
N LEU A 112 -3.22 1.08 1.99
CA LEU A 112 -2.89 -0.35 2.07
C LEU A 112 -2.26 -0.74 3.41
N PHE A 113 -1.47 0.15 4.02
CA PHE A 113 -0.88 -0.09 5.34
C PHE A 113 -1.95 -0.12 6.44
N VAL A 114 -2.95 0.77 6.40
CA VAL A 114 -4.12 0.69 7.30
C VAL A 114 -4.83 -0.65 7.15
N LEU A 115 -5.04 -1.12 5.92
CA LEU A 115 -5.64 -2.43 5.69
C LEU A 115 -4.77 -3.56 6.24
N PHE A 116 -3.43 -3.46 6.12
CA PHE A 116 -2.49 -4.42 6.69
C PHE A 116 -2.60 -4.47 8.21
N VAL A 117 -2.68 -3.31 8.87
CA VAL A 117 -2.91 -3.22 10.33
C VAL A 117 -4.24 -3.84 10.73
N LEU A 118 -5.32 -3.58 9.99
CA LEU A 118 -6.62 -4.20 10.23
C LEU A 118 -6.58 -5.72 10.11
N LYS A 119 -5.90 -6.24 9.08
CA LYS A 119 -5.75 -7.70 8.91
C LYS A 119 -4.90 -8.32 10.01
N THR A 120 -3.89 -7.61 10.50
CA THR A 120 -3.10 -8.03 11.65
C THR A 120 -3.96 -8.09 12.92
N ALA A 121 -4.75 -7.06 13.18
CA ALA A 121 -5.69 -7.06 14.31
C ALA A 121 -6.74 -8.18 14.20
N ASP A 122 -7.26 -8.41 12.99
CA ASP A 122 -8.21 -9.51 12.71
C ASP A 122 -7.59 -10.88 12.98
N LEU A 123 -6.34 -11.09 12.59
CA LEU A 123 -5.58 -12.31 12.88
C LEU A 123 -5.41 -12.55 14.38
N LEU A 124 -5.11 -11.49 15.14
CA LEU A 124 -4.85 -11.60 16.57
C LEU A 124 -6.12 -11.76 17.40
N LEU A 125 -7.21 -11.11 17.01
CA LEU A 125 -8.49 -11.12 17.73
C LEU A 125 -9.39 -12.30 17.35
N PHE A 126 -9.30 -12.76 16.10
CA PHE A 126 -10.15 -13.85 15.56
C PHE A 126 -9.31 -14.96 14.91
N PRO A 127 -8.33 -15.54 15.63
CA PRO A 127 -7.38 -16.49 15.04
C PRO A 127 -8.04 -17.74 14.48
N GLN A 128 -9.20 -18.16 15.04
CA GLN A 128 -9.91 -19.36 14.58
C GLN A 128 -10.32 -19.27 13.10
N GLU A 129 -10.67 -18.07 12.63
CA GLU A 129 -11.09 -17.87 11.25
C GLU A 129 -9.93 -17.88 10.24
N TRP A 130 -8.70 -17.78 10.73
CA TRP A 130 -7.49 -17.83 9.94
C TRP A 130 -6.93 -19.25 9.82
N GLN A 131 -7.34 -20.15 10.73
CA GLN A 131 -6.91 -21.54 10.70
C GLN A 131 -7.40 -22.23 9.42
N GLY A 132 -6.46 -22.78 8.62
CA GLY A 132 -6.78 -23.46 7.37
C GLY A 132 -7.22 -22.53 6.22
N SER A 133 -7.37 -21.23 6.46
CA SER A 133 -7.77 -20.27 5.43
C SER A 133 -6.58 -19.78 4.61
N ARG A 134 -6.19 -20.58 3.60
CA ARG A 134 -5.14 -20.19 2.64
C ARG A 134 -5.39 -18.82 1.97
N PRO A 135 -6.64 -18.50 1.51
CA PRO A 135 -6.86 -17.22 0.84
C PRO A 135 -6.63 -16.01 1.76
N ARG A 136 -6.97 -16.08 3.06
CA ARG A 136 -6.69 -14.99 4.01
C ARG A 136 -5.17 -14.79 4.19
N LEU A 137 -4.43 -15.87 4.38
CA LEU A 137 -2.98 -15.83 4.52
C LEU A 137 -2.29 -15.31 3.25
N THR A 138 -2.75 -15.77 2.07
CA THR A 138 -2.22 -15.28 0.79
C THR A 138 -2.51 -13.79 0.61
N ALA A 139 -3.75 -13.36 0.86
CA ALA A 139 -4.10 -11.93 0.78
C ALA A 139 -3.27 -11.09 1.75
N TYR A 140 -3.01 -11.59 2.94
CA TYR A 140 -2.16 -10.92 3.93
C TYR A 140 -0.71 -10.81 3.48
N ALA A 141 -0.15 -11.89 2.88
CA ALA A 141 1.19 -11.88 2.31
C ALA A 141 1.31 -10.89 1.14
N VAL A 142 0.36 -10.93 0.19
CA VAL A 142 0.32 -10.00 -0.94
C VAL A 142 0.25 -8.55 -0.46
N LEU A 143 -0.59 -8.28 0.52
CA LEU A 143 -0.73 -6.94 1.10
C LEU A 143 0.56 -6.46 1.76
N GLY A 144 1.25 -7.34 2.50
CA GLY A 144 2.56 -7.05 3.09
C GLY A 144 3.62 -6.74 2.04
N VAL A 145 3.69 -7.54 0.96
CA VAL A 145 4.59 -7.28 -0.20
C VAL A 145 4.26 -5.94 -0.83
N LEU A 146 2.98 -5.65 -1.12
CA LEU A 146 2.57 -4.38 -1.72
C LEU A 146 2.96 -3.17 -0.86
N CYS A 147 2.81 -3.26 0.46
CA CYS A 147 3.27 -2.21 1.38
C CYS A 147 4.79 -1.98 1.27
N CYS A 148 5.59 -3.05 1.18
CA CYS A 148 7.04 -2.94 1.03
C CYS A 148 7.43 -2.37 -0.35
N LEU A 149 6.73 -2.77 -1.42
CA LEU A 149 7.03 -2.33 -2.79
C LEU A 149 6.58 -0.90 -3.07
N LEU A 150 5.53 -0.40 -2.42
CA LEU A 150 5.07 0.98 -2.57
C LEU A 150 5.94 1.98 -1.81
N ARG A 151 6.58 1.54 -0.73
CA ARG A 151 7.47 2.38 0.07
C ARG A 151 8.62 1.56 0.61
N LYS A 152 9.87 1.90 0.24
CA LYS A 152 11.07 1.18 0.70
C LYS A 152 11.13 1.04 2.23
N ASN A 153 10.74 2.08 2.95
CA ASN A 153 10.69 2.06 4.41
C ASN A 153 9.53 1.22 4.99
N GLY A 154 8.61 0.75 4.15
CA GLY A 154 7.50 -0.12 4.58
C GLY A 154 7.97 -1.41 5.23
N ILE A 155 9.11 -1.94 4.80
CA ILE A 155 9.69 -3.17 5.36
C ILE A 155 9.98 -3.05 6.86
N TYR A 156 10.42 -1.87 7.32
CA TYR A 156 10.71 -1.60 8.74
C TYR A 156 9.47 -1.58 9.63
N ALA A 157 8.28 -1.43 9.06
CA ALA A 157 7.01 -1.52 9.77
C ALA A 157 6.37 -2.90 9.62
N VAL A 158 6.35 -3.44 8.41
CA VAL A 158 5.68 -4.71 8.09
C VAL A 158 6.38 -5.91 8.74
N VAL A 159 7.72 -5.98 8.67
CA VAL A 159 8.47 -7.12 9.21
C VAL A 159 8.35 -7.24 10.73
N PRO A 160 8.58 -6.19 11.54
CA PRO A 160 8.39 -6.27 12.98
C PRO A 160 6.94 -6.61 13.37
N MET A 161 5.95 -6.09 12.64
CA MET A 161 4.54 -6.38 12.91
C MET A 161 4.20 -7.85 12.63
N LEU A 162 4.72 -8.44 11.55
CA LEU A 162 4.56 -9.86 11.26
C LEU A 162 5.26 -10.74 12.30
N LEU A 163 6.49 -10.37 12.71
CA LEU A 163 7.21 -11.04 13.79
C LEU A 163 6.40 -11.00 15.08
N ALA A 164 6.00 -9.81 15.53
CA ALA A 164 5.20 -9.66 16.73
C ALA A 164 3.91 -10.50 16.66
N SER A 165 3.23 -10.51 15.52
CA SER A 165 2.03 -11.31 15.29
C SER A 165 2.28 -12.81 15.43
N ALA A 166 3.40 -13.32 14.89
CA ALA A 166 3.76 -14.73 14.99
C ALA A 166 3.98 -15.20 16.43
N PHE A 167 4.49 -14.30 17.29
CA PHE A 167 4.72 -14.63 18.70
C PHE A 167 3.50 -14.37 19.58
N THR A 168 2.67 -13.38 19.26
CA THR A 168 1.51 -12.96 20.08
C THR A 168 0.25 -13.72 19.74
N VAL A 169 0.11 -14.29 18.52
CA VAL A 169 -1.07 -15.06 18.16
C VAL A 169 -1.32 -16.20 19.13
N SER A 170 -2.53 -16.25 19.70
CA SER A 170 -2.91 -17.21 20.73
C SER A 170 -2.87 -18.66 20.21
N GLU A 171 -3.23 -18.86 18.95
CA GLU A 171 -3.27 -20.16 18.29
C GLU A 171 -1.89 -20.57 17.76
N LYS A 172 -1.21 -21.48 18.46
CA LYS A 172 0.14 -21.97 18.09
C LYS A 172 0.23 -22.52 16.66
N ARG A 173 -0.90 -23.05 16.14
CA ARG A 173 -0.98 -23.58 14.76
C ARG A 173 -0.80 -22.50 13.69
N LEU A 174 -1.11 -21.23 13.99
CA LEU A 174 -0.96 -20.11 13.07
C LEU A 174 0.46 -19.54 13.02
N ARG A 175 1.32 -19.84 14.00
CA ARG A 175 2.70 -19.32 14.04
C ARG A 175 3.49 -19.67 12.78
N ARG A 176 3.45 -20.94 12.35
CA ARG A 176 4.14 -21.38 11.13
C ARG A 176 3.60 -20.69 9.87
N PRO A 177 2.27 -20.66 9.62
CA PRO A 177 1.72 -19.89 8.51
C PRO A 177 2.10 -18.40 8.52
N VAL A 178 2.06 -17.73 9.67
CA VAL A 178 2.43 -16.30 9.78
C VAL A 178 3.94 -16.10 9.52
N LEU A 179 4.80 -17.00 10.00
CA LEU A 179 6.22 -16.98 9.65
C LEU A 179 6.46 -17.26 8.15
N ALA A 180 5.65 -18.11 7.52
CA ALA A 180 5.69 -18.31 6.09
C ALA A 180 5.25 -17.03 5.32
N VAL A 181 4.25 -16.31 5.83
CA VAL A 181 3.89 -14.98 5.29
C VAL A 181 5.05 -14.00 5.42
N LEU A 182 5.70 -13.94 6.58
CA LEU A 182 6.89 -13.10 6.77
C LEU A 182 8.00 -13.43 5.75
N LEU A 183 8.30 -14.72 5.59
CA LEU A 183 9.30 -15.17 4.62
C LEU A 183 8.89 -14.78 3.18
N ALA A 184 7.64 -14.97 2.82
CA ALA A 184 7.11 -14.59 1.51
C ALA A 184 7.20 -13.06 1.28
N VAL A 185 6.95 -12.24 2.29
CA VAL A 185 7.12 -10.78 2.21
C VAL A 185 8.59 -10.41 2.01
N CYS A 186 9.50 -11.00 2.77
CA CYS A 186 10.93 -10.75 2.61
C CYS A 186 11.41 -11.18 1.21
N ILE A 187 11.10 -12.40 0.77
CA ILE A 187 11.49 -12.89 -0.56
C ILE A 187 10.88 -12.04 -1.66
N GLY A 188 9.59 -11.69 -1.56
CA GLY A 188 8.90 -10.87 -2.55
C GLY A 188 9.49 -9.46 -2.66
N SER A 189 9.84 -8.84 -1.55
CA SER A 189 10.41 -7.49 -1.53
C SER A 189 11.84 -7.48 -2.06
N PHE A 190 12.72 -8.33 -1.52
CA PHE A 190 14.12 -8.39 -1.96
C PHE A 190 14.25 -8.98 -3.37
N GLY A 191 13.41 -9.96 -3.72
CA GLY A 191 13.36 -10.54 -5.07
C GLY A 191 12.96 -9.51 -6.11
N PHE A 192 11.98 -8.66 -5.80
CA PHE A 192 11.58 -7.59 -6.71
C PHE A 192 12.68 -6.54 -6.88
N ASP A 193 13.34 -6.11 -5.79
CA ASP A 193 14.44 -5.16 -5.88
C ASP A 193 15.60 -5.73 -6.71
N THR A 194 15.99 -7.01 -6.48
CA THR A 194 17.02 -7.68 -7.25
C THR A 194 16.64 -7.85 -8.73
N PHE A 195 15.37 -8.14 -9.00
CA PHE A 195 14.86 -8.24 -10.37
C PHE A 195 14.93 -6.89 -11.09
N THR A 196 14.54 -5.81 -10.43
CA THR A 196 14.59 -4.47 -11.04
C THR A 196 16.02 -4.00 -11.29
N GLU A 197 16.96 -4.30 -10.40
CA GLU A 197 18.37 -3.93 -10.57
C GLU A 197 19.07 -4.75 -11.63
N LYS A 198 18.91 -6.08 -11.63
CA LYS A 198 19.69 -6.99 -12.48
C LYS A 198 19.06 -7.27 -13.85
N VAL A 199 17.72 -7.28 -13.94
CA VAL A 199 17.02 -7.64 -15.18
C VAL A 199 16.58 -6.41 -15.95
N LEU A 200 16.19 -5.35 -15.25
CA LEU A 200 15.71 -4.10 -15.86
C LEU A 200 16.79 -3.03 -15.93
N ASP A 201 17.99 -3.31 -15.40
CA ASP A 201 19.15 -2.40 -15.40
C ASP A 201 18.83 -1.00 -14.84
N ILE A 202 17.94 -0.98 -13.83
CA ILE A 202 17.52 0.26 -13.15
C ILE A 202 18.49 0.50 -11.98
N PRO A 203 19.39 1.49 -12.05
CA PRO A 203 20.38 1.70 -11.00
C PRO A 203 19.72 2.03 -9.66
N ALA A 204 20.26 1.43 -8.59
CA ALA A 204 19.88 1.76 -7.23
C ALA A 204 20.10 3.27 -7.01
N GLY A 205 19.03 4.02 -6.78
CA GLY A 205 19.14 5.46 -6.54
C GLY A 205 19.97 5.70 -5.27
N SER A 206 20.97 6.58 -5.38
CA SER A 206 21.73 7.04 -4.23
C SER A 206 20.79 7.67 -3.21
N VAL A 207 20.87 7.19 -1.97
CA VAL A 207 20.23 7.83 -0.82
C VAL A 207 21.00 9.10 -0.56
N GLY A 208 20.51 10.22 -1.08
CA GLY A 208 20.98 11.55 -0.74
C GLY A 208 20.13 12.13 0.38
#